data_ca0554297fcc8fdd703aa160fed14025
#
_entry.id   ca0554297fcc8fdd703aa160fed14025
#
_cell.length_a   1.000
_cell.length_b   1.000
_cell.length_c   1.000
_cell.angle_alpha   90.00
_cell.angle_beta   90.00
_cell.angle_gamma   90.00
#
_symmetry.space_group_name_H-M   'P 1'
#
loop_
_entity.id
_entity.type
_entity.pdbx_description
1 polymer ?
#
loop_
_entity_poly.entity_id
_entity_poly.type
_entity_poly.pdbx_seq_one_letter_code
_entity_poly.pdbx_strand_id
1 'polypeptide(L)'
;MVVTSIPLRSLAKEYRVKDVPNVQLQDARQRVSDPEGLLSAAARDSVNRMLASLKGEDGAEVAVVMLPSIGDADLFDFAHELFRTWGIGGKKSNRGLLLLYVADIRRVRFTVGDGLEGTMTDAACKRIIERTMIPHFKKGDTDGGVVAGISAACERIRGAGEAEEATSDEEDIDMLTALFIVGGMICFFFLLVYVVNRATRKCKYCGKVALRLVNTDTYKKNGRRYKRETLICGNCGKLTERVRDISDDDSGAAAAGFIAGSMLGGGRRGGGFGGGGGFSGGSWGGGTTSGGGASGGW
;
A
#
# COMPACT_ATOMS: atom_id res chain seq x y z
N MET A 1 -40.12 -30.24 -27.13
CA MET A 1 -40.27 -29.06 -26.26
C MET A 1 -39.03 -29.01 -25.37
N VAL A 2 -38.08 -28.12 -25.67
CA VAL A 2 -36.88 -27.91 -24.83
C VAL A 2 -37.25 -26.85 -23.80
N VAL A 3 -37.43 -27.26 -22.54
CA VAL A 3 -37.62 -26.35 -21.43
C VAL A 3 -36.27 -25.79 -21.07
N THR A 4 -35.93 -24.60 -21.55
CA THR A 4 -34.76 -23.82 -21.10
C THR A 4 -35.05 -23.34 -19.69
N SER A 5 -34.51 -24.03 -18.69
CA SER A 5 -34.46 -23.53 -17.32
C SER A 5 -33.50 -22.33 -17.28
N ILE A 6 -34.07 -21.14 -17.31
CA ILE A 6 -33.36 -19.89 -16.98
C ILE A 6 -33.03 -19.97 -15.50
N PRO A 7 -31.73 -19.92 -15.08
CA PRO A 7 -31.40 -19.84 -13.66
C PRO A 7 -32.00 -18.54 -13.12
N LEU A 8 -32.92 -18.66 -12.19
CA LEU A 8 -33.44 -17.53 -11.41
C LEU A 8 -32.26 -17.00 -10.57
N ARG A 9 -31.52 -16.06 -11.13
CA ARG A 9 -30.53 -15.29 -10.39
C ARG A 9 -31.33 -14.56 -9.31
N SER A 10 -31.26 -15.05 -8.07
CA SER A 10 -31.76 -14.31 -6.92
C SER A 10 -31.11 -12.93 -6.99
N LEU A 11 -31.88 -11.92 -7.38
CA LEU A 11 -31.44 -10.52 -7.36
C LEU A 11 -31.21 -10.20 -5.89
N ALA A 12 -29.95 -10.16 -5.46
CA ALA A 12 -29.60 -9.68 -4.15
C ALA A 12 -30.14 -8.26 -4.00
N LYS A 13 -30.74 -7.96 -2.87
CA LYS A 13 -31.27 -6.62 -2.59
C LYS A 13 -30.14 -5.61 -2.60
N GLU A 14 -30.23 -4.62 -3.46
CA GLU A 14 -29.26 -3.53 -3.54
C GLU A 14 -29.52 -2.46 -2.51
N TYR A 15 -28.47 -1.99 -1.85
CA TYR A 15 -28.54 -0.92 -0.85
C TYR A 15 -27.83 0.32 -1.38
N ARG A 16 -28.46 1.48 -1.19
CA ARG A 16 -27.81 2.79 -1.27
C ARG A 16 -27.45 3.23 0.13
N VAL A 17 -26.51 4.14 0.28
CA VAL A 17 -26.04 4.64 1.59
C VAL A 17 -27.22 5.06 2.51
N LYS A 18 -28.20 5.77 1.97
CA LYS A 18 -29.40 6.23 2.71
C LYS A 18 -30.35 5.11 3.13
N ASP A 19 -30.28 3.95 2.48
CA ASP A 19 -31.18 2.82 2.71
C ASP A 19 -30.59 1.84 3.75
N VAL A 20 -29.30 2.02 4.13
CA VAL A 20 -28.62 1.21 5.15
C VAL A 20 -29.16 1.58 6.54
N PRO A 21 -29.72 0.63 7.30
CA PRO A 21 -30.24 0.93 8.61
C PRO A 21 -29.14 1.36 9.58
N ASN A 22 -29.24 2.57 10.12
CA ASN A 22 -28.37 2.99 11.22
C ASN A 22 -28.94 2.45 12.54
N VAL A 23 -28.44 1.28 12.94
CA VAL A 23 -28.97 0.53 14.10
C VAL A 23 -28.79 1.27 15.42
N GLN A 24 -27.80 2.16 15.54
CA GLN A 24 -27.59 2.95 16.76
C GLN A 24 -28.70 4.00 17.02
N LEU A 25 -29.43 4.39 15.97
CA LEU A 25 -30.59 5.27 16.17
C LEU A 25 -31.75 4.55 16.89
N GLN A 26 -31.78 3.22 16.79
CA GLN A 26 -32.80 2.38 17.40
C GLN A 26 -32.36 1.84 18.78
N ASP A 27 -31.11 1.34 18.86
CA ASP A 27 -30.50 0.86 20.12
C ASP A 27 -29.01 1.24 20.13
N ALA A 28 -28.64 2.12 21.05
CA ALA A 28 -27.25 2.60 21.19
C ALA A 28 -26.23 1.49 21.51
N ARG A 29 -26.67 0.28 21.85
CA ARG A 29 -25.81 -0.88 22.08
C ARG A 29 -25.51 -1.65 20.79
N GLN A 30 -26.34 -1.48 19.76
CA GLN A 30 -26.15 -2.13 18.47
C GLN A 30 -25.12 -1.38 17.63
N ARG A 31 -24.16 -2.11 17.09
CA ARG A 31 -23.08 -1.58 16.24
C ARG A 31 -22.95 -2.33 14.92
N VAL A 32 -23.73 -3.43 14.77
CA VAL A 32 -23.75 -4.26 13.60
C VAL A 32 -25.04 -4.03 12.83
N SER A 33 -24.96 -3.43 11.65
CA SER A 33 -26.07 -3.31 10.71
C SER A 33 -26.01 -4.47 9.72
N ASP A 34 -26.92 -5.40 9.88
CA ASP A 34 -27.02 -6.62 9.06
C ASP A 34 -28.50 -6.85 8.71
N PRO A 35 -29.04 -6.09 7.75
CA PRO A 35 -30.47 -6.09 7.46
C PRO A 35 -30.97 -7.40 6.84
N GLU A 36 -30.11 -8.19 6.22
CA GLU A 36 -30.48 -9.45 5.55
C GLU A 36 -29.99 -10.68 6.31
N GLY A 37 -29.38 -10.53 7.50
CA GLY A 37 -28.95 -11.63 8.34
C GLY A 37 -27.79 -12.45 7.76
N LEU A 38 -26.80 -11.78 7.21
CA LEU A 38 -25.58 -12.41 6.66
C LEU A 38 -24.69 -12.99 7.77
N LEU A 39 -24.85 -12.48 9.02
CA LEU A 39 -24.21 -13.02 10.22
C LEU A 39 -25.23 -13.78 11.07
N SER A 40 -24.76 -14.83 11.72
CA SER A 40 -25.57 -15.46 12.77
C SER A 40 -25.82 -14.52 13.93
N ALA A 41 -26.90 -14.74 14.69
CA ALA A 41 -27.19 -13.97 15.90
C ALA A 41 -26.02 -14.03 16.90
N ALA A 42 -25.42 -15.20 17.07
CA ALA A 42 -24.28 -15.40 17.98
C ALA A 42 -23.05 -14.57 17.58
N ALA A 43 -22.69 -14.51 16.28
CA ALA A 43 -21.60 -13.71 15.79
C ALA A 43 -21.89 -12.22 15.98
N ARG A 44 -23.10 -11.76 15.65
CA ARG A 44 -23.54 -10.39 15.81
C ARG A 44 -23.47 -9.95 17.28
N ASP A 45 -23.97 -10.77 18.20
CA ASP A 45 -23.92 -10.48 19.64
C ASP A 45 -22.48 -10.45 20.16
N SER A 46 -21.60 -11.34 19.66
CA SER A 46 -20.19 -11.35 20.00
C SER A 46 -19.50 -10.06 19.56
N VAL A 47 -19.71 -9.65 18.31
CA VAL A 47 -19.18 -8.38 17.77
C VAL A 47 -19.70 -7.19 18.57
N ASN A 48 -21.00 -7.11 18.83
CA ASN A 48 -21.58 -6.01 19.60
C ASN A 48 -20.95 -5.89 21.00
N ARG A 49 -20.70 -7.01 21.69
CA ARG A 49 -20.03 -7.01 23.02
C ARG A 49 -18.59 -6.50 22.93
N MET A 50 -17.81 -6.98 21.96
CA MET A 50 -16.42 -6.54 21.75
C MET A 50 -16.35 -5.03 21.49
N LEU A 51 -17.24 -4.52 20.63
CA LEU A 51 -17.28 -3.12 20.27
C LEU A 51 -17.82 -2.22 21.41
N ALA A 52 -18.70 -2.73 22.24
CA ALA A 52 -19.17 -2.02 23.42
C ALA A 52 -18.04 -1.86 24.46
N SER A 53 -17.26 -2.92 24.70
CA SER A 53 -16.06 -2.89 25.57
C SER A 53 -15.03 -1.89 25.04
N LEU A 54 -14.69 -1.95 23.76
CA LEU A 54 -13.74 -1.04 23.13
C LEU A 54 -14.15 0.44 23.30
N LYS A 55 -15.43 0.77 23.09
CA LYS A 55 -15.93 2.14 23.30
C LYS A 55 -15.79 2.60 24.74
N GLY A 56 -16.03 1.70 25.70
CA GLY A 56 -15.90 2.01 27.14
C GLY A 56 -14.46 2.25 27.56
N GLU A 57 -13.51 1.52 26.99
CA GLU A 57 -12.09 1.53 27.35
C GLU A 57 -11.31 2.63 26.61
N ASP A 58 -11.48 2.71 25.27
CA ASP A 58 -10.67 3.55 24.38
C ASP A 58 -11.43 4.74 23.79
N GLY A 59 -12.75 4.78 23.93
CA GLY A 59 -13.59 5.79 23.29
C GLY A 59 -13.67 5.67 21.77
N ALA A 60 -13.15 4.59 21.17
CA ALA A 60 -13.24 4.35 19.74
C ALA A 60 -14.66 3.89 19.34
N GLU A 61 -15.17 4.44 18.26
CA GLU A 61 -16.46 4.08 17.70
C GLU A 61 -16.31 3.21 16.47
N VAL A 62 -16.77 1.97 16.56
CA VAL A 62 -16.66 1.01 15.46
C VAL A 62 -18.05 0.59 15.00
N ALA A 63 -18.30 0.67 13.70
CA ALA A 63 -19.51 0.17 13.05
C ALA A 63 -19.15 -0.99 12.11
N VAL A 64 -20.04 -1.98 12.08
CA VAL A 64 -19.94 -3.12 11.13
C VAL A 64 -21.21 -3.11 10.29
N VAL A 65 -21.04 -3.14 8.98
CA VAL A 65 -22.13 -3.12 8.00
C VAL A 65 -21.98 -4.31 7.06
N MET A 66 -23.01 -5.14 7.02
CA MET A 66 -23.07 -6.35 6.21
C MET A 66 -24.17 -6.18 5.16
N LEU A 67 -23.80 -6.13 3.89
CA LEU A 67 -24.76 -5.92 2.80
C LEU A 67 -24.68 -7.04 1.77
N PRO A 68 -25.82 -7.46 1.20
CA PRO A 68 -25.83 -8.42 0.10
C PRO A 68 -25.28 -7.81 -1.19
N SER A 69 -25.62 -6.55 -1.49
CA SER A 69 -25.18 -5.82 -2.69
C SER A 69 -25.23 -4.31 -2.47
N ILE A 70 -24.32 -3.60 -3.16
CA ILE A 70 -24.32 -2.13 -3.28
C ILE A 70 -24.58 -1.67 -4.72
N GLY A 71 -25.03 -2.60 -5.58
CA GLY A 71 -25.24 -2.34 -7.01
C GLY A 71 -23.94 -1.99 -7.72
N ASP A 72 -23.99 -0.99 -8.59
CA ASP A 72 -22.82 -0.53 -9.37
C ASP A 72 -21.95 0.50 -8.61
N ALA A 73 -22.22 0.75 -7.33
CA ALA A 73 -21.46 1.73 -6.55
C ALA A 73 -20.02 1.24 -6.29
N ASP A 74 -19.05 2.17 -6.35
CA ASP A 74 -17.70 1.85 -5.92
C ASP A 74 -17.64 1.60 -4.41
N LEU A 75 -16.90 0.57 -4.01
CA LEU A 75 -16.82 0.14 -2.60
C LEU A 75 -16.20 1.21 -1.70
N PHE A 76 -15.19 1.93 -2.23
CA PHE A 76 -14.53 2.99 -1.48
C PHE A 76 -15.48 4.16 -1.26
N ASP A 77 -16.10 4.64 -2.33
CA ASP A 77 -17.00 5.80 -2.28
C ASP A 77 -18.22 5.51 -1.41
N PHE A 78 -18.78 4.31 -1.52
CA PHE A 78 -19.90 3.88 -0.68
C PHE A 78 -19.52 3.86 0.81
N ALA A 79 -18.39 3.24 1.16
CA ALA A 79 -17.94 3.15 2.54
C ALA A 79 -17.60 4.54 3.12
N HIS A 80 -16.98 5.40 2.32
CA HIS A 80 -16.62 6.76 2.72
C HIS A 80 -17.87 7.63 2.94
N GLU A 81 -18.84 7.59 2.03
CA GLU A 81 -20.11 8.29 2.14
C GLU A 81 -20.90 7.80 3.37
N LEU A 82 -20.96 6.48 3.58
CA LEU A 82 -21.63 5.87 4.72
C LEU A 82 -20.99 6.30 6.06
N PHE A 83 -19.65 6.26 6.13
CA PHE A 83 -18.90 6.69 7.30
C PHE A 83 -19.23 8.15 7.68
N ARG A 84 -19.22 9.04 6.69
CA ARG A 84 -19.54 10.47 6.87
C ARG A 84 -21.00 10.70 7.22
N THR A 85 -21.92 10.00 6.53
CA THR A 85 -23.37 10.13 6.77
C THR A 85 -23.75 9.71 8.18
N TRP A 86 -23.13 8.65 8.68
CA TRP A 86 -23.36 8.21 10.06
C TRP A 86 -22.56 9.01 11.08
N GLY A 87 -21.45 9.66 10.67
CA GLY A 87 -20.59 10.45 11.54
C GLY A 87 -19.84 9.60 12.57
N ILE A 88 -19.29 8.45 12.12
CA ILE A 88 -18.61 7.49 12.99
C ILE A 88 -17.32 8.11 13.55
N GLY A 89 -17.09 8.03 14.89
CA GLY A 89 -15.81 8.40 15.51
C GLY A 89 -15.80 9.65 16.38
N GLY A 90 -16.93 10.33 16.57
CA GLY A 90 -17.03 11.48 17.47
C GLY A 90 -16.34 12.76 16.96
N LYS A 91 -16.99 13.91 17.16
CA LYS A 91 -16.53 15.22 16.62
C LYS A 91 -15.16 15.68 17.12
N LYS A 92 -14.73 15.27 18.31
CA LYS A 92 -13.48 15.75 18.92
C LYS A 92 -12.30 14.82 18.68
N SER A 93 -12.53 13.52 18.75
CA SER A 93 -11.47 12.50 18.68
C SER A 93 -11.27 11.91 17.30
N ASN A 94 -12.31 11.92 16.44
CA ASN A 94 -12.36 11.25 15.13
C ASN A 94 -11.92 9.78 15.19
N ARG A 95 -12.05 9.14 16.35
CA ARG A 95 -11.63 7.75 16.58
C ARG A 95 -12.73 6.79 16.10
N GLY A 96 -12.92 6.76 14.79
CA GLY A 96 -13.93 5.97 14.10
C GLY A 96 -13.36 4.86 13.24
N LEU A 97 -14.05 3.72 13.16
CA LEU A 97 -13.74 2.62 12.24
C LEU A 97 -15.04 2.06 11.67
N LEU A 98 -15.10 1.90 10.36
CA LEU A 98 -16.19 1.20 9.67
C LEU A 98 -15.64 -0.05 9.00
N LEU A 99 -16.26 -1.20 9.27
CA LEU A 99 -16.11 -2.41 8.47
C LEU A 99 -17.33 -2.54 7.57
N LEU A 100 -17.11 -2.48 6.25
CA LEU A 100 -18.14 -2.75 5.23
C LEU A 100 -17.83 -4.08 4.55
N TYR A 101 -18.79 -5.01 4.60
CA TYR A 101 -18.76 -6.30 3.90
C TYR A 101 -19.85 -6.30 2.83
N VAL A 102 -19.52 -6.70 1.60
CA VAL A 102 -20.45 -6.78 0.48
C VAL A 102 -20.36 -8.16 -0.14
N ALA A 103 -21.46 -8.91 -0.07
CA ALA A 103 -21.47 -10.34 -0.36
C ALA A 103 -21.36 -10.65 -1.86
N ASP A 104 -22.09 -9.96 -2.72
CA ASP A 104 -22.17 -10.21 -4.17
C ASP A 104 -20.82 -10.04 -4.89
N ILE A 105 -20.10 -8.97 -4.53
CA ILE A 105 -18.77 -8.67 -5.07
C ILE A 105 -17.64 -9.34 -4.27
N ARG A 106 -17.97 -10.05 -3.18
CA ARG A 106 -17.00 -10.72 -2.28
C ARG A 106 -15.89 -9.78 -1.83
N ARG A 107 -16.25 -8.64 -1.31
CA ARG A 107 -15.29 -7.63 -0.84
C ARG A 107 -15.59 -7.16 0.57
N VAL A 108 -14.52 -6.83 1.25
CA VAL A 108 -14.57 -6.21 2.57
C VAL A 108 -13.65 -4.99 2.58
N ARG A 109 -14.04 -3.95 3.31
CA ARG A 109 -13.27 -2.73 3.47
C ARG A 109 -13.31 -2.23 4.90
N PHE A 110 -12.15 -1.84 5.43
CA PHE A 110 -12.05 -0.93 6.56
C PHE A 110 -11.98 0.51 6.07
N THR A 111 -12.72 1.40 6.70
CA THR A 111 -12.59 2.86 6.55
C THR A 111 -12.27 3.43 7.91
N VAL A 112 -11.19 4.20 8.01
CA VAL A 112 -10.60 4.66 9.26
C VAL A 112 -10.82 6.16 9.40
N GLY A 113 -11.21 6.61 10.58
CA GLY A 113 -11.29 8.03 10.93
C GLY A 113 -9.91 8.58 11.30
N ASP A 114 -9.73 9.88 11.06
CA ASP A 114 -8.44 10.58 11.22
C ASP A 114 -7.76 10.32 12.59
N GLY A 115 -8.56 10.17 13.65
CA GLY A 115 -8.04 9.91 15.01
C GLY A 115 -7.58 8.48 15.28
N LEU A 116 -7.79 7.55 14.34
CA LEU A 116 -7.30 6.18 14.40
C LEU A 116 -6.23 5.86 13.35
N GLU A 117 -5.93 6.74 12.42
CA GLU A 117 -4.97 6.48 11.34
C GLU A 117 -3.59 6.07 11.84
N GLY A 118 -3.14 6.64 12.96
CA GLY A 118 -1.86 6.28 13.58
C GLY A 118 -1.83 4.85 14.12
N THR A 119 -2.97 4.29 14.53
CA THR A 119 -3.09 2.94 15.10
C THR A 119 -3.56 1.95 14.04
N MET A 120 -4.59 2.30 13.29
CA MET A 120 -5.19 1.51 12.22
C MET A 120 -4.70 2.02 10.86
N THR A 121 -3.41 1.88 10.59
CA THR A 121 -2.81 2.25 9.30
C THR A 121 -3.39 1.41 8.16
N ASP A 122 -3.27 1.89 6.91
CA ASP A 122 -3.71 1.13 5.73
C ASP A 122 -3.06 -0.25 5.66
N ALA A 123 -1.76 -0.33 6.02
CA ALA A 123 -1.03 -1.60 6.07
C ALA A 123 -1.58 -2.55 7.14
N ALA A 124 -1.95 -2.02 8.32
CA ALA A 124 -2.57 -2.81 9.38
C ALA A 124 -3.95 -3.32 8.98
N CYS A 125 -4.80 -2.46 8.41
CA CYS A 125 -6.11 -2.84 7.89
C CYS A 125 -5.98 -3.93 6.82
N LYS A 126 -5.06 -3.76 5.87
CA LYS A 126 -4.78 -4.74 4.82
C LYS A 126 -4.34 -6.08 5.41
N ARG A 127 -3.44 -6.08 6.39
CA ARG A 127 -2.97 -7.29 7.06
C ARG A 127 -4.11 -8.04 7.77
N ILE A 128 -4.97 -7.34 8.52
CA ILE A 128 -6.14 -7.95 9.18
C ILE A 128 -7.05 -8.58 8.13
N ILE A 129 -7.36 -7.88 7.05
CA ILE A 129 -8.21 -8.40 5.98
C ILE A 129 -7.59 -9.66 5.36
N GLU A 130 -6.33 -9.57 4.90
CA GLU A 130 -5.70 -10.64 4.12
C GLU A 130 -5.34 -11.86 4.96
N ARG A 131 -4.84 -11.67 6.19
CA ARG A 131 -4.34 -12.77 7.02
C ARG A 131 -5.39 -13.35 7.96
N THR A 132 -6.33 -12.50 8.43
CA THR A 132 -7.31 -12.93 9.43
C THR A 132 -8.68 -13.17 8.81
N MET A 133 -9.21 -12.27 7.97
CA MET A 133 -10.59 -12.37 7.48
C MET A 133 -10.73 -13.26 6.23
N ILE A 134 -9.92 -13.02 5.20
CA ILE A 134 -10.02 -13.72 3.90
C ILE A 134 -9.88 -15.24 4.01
N PRO A 135 -9.01 -15.82 4.85
CA PRO A 135 -8.95 -17.29 5.00
C PRO A 135 -10.24 -17.92 5.48
N HIS A 136 -11.00 -17.25 6.34
CA HIS A 136 -12.35 -17.67 6.77
C HIS A 136 -13.36 -17.53 5.63
N PHE A 137 -13.39 -16.37 4.96
CA PHE A 137 -14.32 -16.11 3.86
C PHE A 137 -14.16 -17.11 2.70
N LYS A 138 -12.92 -17.50 2.36
CA LYS A 138 -12.63 -18.55 1.37
C LYS A 138 -13.20 -19.91 1.74
N LYS A 139 -13.38 -20.18 3.04
CA LYS A 139 -14.00 -21.43 3.54
C LYS A 139 -15.53 -21.30 3.69
N GLY A 140 -16.11 -20.14 3.35
CA GLY A 140 -17.52 -19.85 3.55
C GLY A 140 -17.89 -19.49 5.00
N ASP A 141 -16.90 -19.34 5.89
CA ASP A 141 -17.08 -18.98 7.30
C ASP A 141 -17.11 -17.45 7.45
N THR A 142 -18.24 -16.85 7.12
CA THR A 142 -18.44 -15.41 7.23
C THR A 142 -18.39 -14.95 8.68
N ASP A 143 -19.02 -15.69 9.58
CA ASP A 143 -19.08 -15.40 11.01
C ASP A 143 -17.67 -15.36 11.61
N GLY A 144 -16.89 -16.43 11.42
CA GLY A 144 -15.52 -16.51 11.92
C GLY A 144 -14.64 -15.41 11.37
N GLY A 145 -14.76 -15.08 10.08
CA GLY A 145 -13.98 -14.04 9.45
C GLY A 145 -14.24 -12.65 10.01
N VAL A 146 -15.51 -12.30 10.23
CA VAL A 146 -15.90 -11.00 10.80
C VAL A 146 -15.51 -10.91 12.28
N VAL A 147 -15.80 -11.95 13.07
CA VAL A 147 -15.47 -11.99 14.50
C VAL A 147 -13.95 -11.89 14.70
N ALA A 148 -13.16 -12.68 13.99
CA ALA A 148 -11.71 -12.64 14.08
C ALA A 148 -11.12 -11.30 13.62
N GLY A 149 -11.63 -10.74 12.50
CA GLY A 149 -11.19 -9.43 11.99
C GLY A 149 -11.47 -8.28 12.96
N ILE A 150 -12.66 -8.27 13.57
CA ILE A 150 -13.03 -7.26 14.57
C ILE A 150 -12.23 -7.46 15.86
N SER A 151 -11.98 -8.70 16.31
CA SER A 151 -11.10 -8.95 17.46
C SER A 151 -9.71 -8.38 17.24
N ALA A 152 -9.08 -8.68 16.11
CA ALA A 152 -7.76 -8.17 15.76
C ALA A 152 -7.74 -6.63 15.66
N ALA A 153 -8.80 -6.01 15.12
CA ALA A 153 -8.92 -4.56 15.09
C ALA A 153 -9.04 -3.96 16.50
N CYS A 154 -9.84 -4.57 17.38
CA CYS A 154 -9.98 -4.14 18.76
C CYS A 154 -8.67 -4.24 19.55
N GLU A 155 -7.94 -5.34 19.41
CA GLU A 155 -6.63 -5.56 20.05
C GLU A 155 -5.64 -4.49 19.62
N ARG A 156 -5.59 -4.21 18.31
CA ARG A 156 -4.71 -3.18 17.79
C ARG A 156 -5.06 -1.77 18.26
N ILE A 157 -6.34 -1.43 18.30
CA ILE A 157 -6.81 -0.13 18.81
C ILE A 157 -6.44 0.05 20.29
N ARG A 158 -6.45 -1.02 21.09
CA ARG A 158 -6.01 -1.01 22.50
C ARG A 158 -4.49 -0.89 22.69
N GLY A 159 -3.71 -0.82 21.62
CA GLY A 159 -2.24 -0.76 21.71
C GLY A 159 -1.57 -2.11 21.98
N ALA A 160 -2.30 -3.21 22.09
CA ALA A 160 -1.73 -4.55 22.24
C ALA A 160 -1.04 -5.06 20.95
N GLY A 161 -1.24 -4.39 19.82
CA GLY A 161 -0.67 -4.76 18.52
C GLY A 161 0.68 -4.15 18.19
N GLU A 162 1.25 -3.30 19.04
CA GLU A 162 2.56 -2.65 18.75
C GLU A 162 3.75 -3.60 18.83
N ALA A 163 3.60 -4.74 19.51
CA ALA A 163 4.64 -5.75 19.61
C ALA A 163 4.83 -6.60 18.34
N GLU A 164 3.87 -6.56 17.40
CA GLU A 164 3.90 -7.37 16.17
C GLU A 164 4.34 -6.60 14.91
N GLU A 165 4.52 -5.28 15.00
CA GLU A 165 5.06 -4.50 13.87
C GLU A 165 6.56 -4.73 13.60
N ALA A 166 7.25 -5.40 14.53
CA ALA A 166 8.67 -5.75 14.36
C ALA A 166 8.89 -7.04 13.55
N THR A 167 7.83 -7.78 13.22
CA THR A 167 7.90 -8.89 12.26
C THR A 167 7.17 -8.50 10.98
N SER A 168 7.70 -7.51 10.26
CA SER A 168 7.56 -7.47 8.81
C SER A 168 8.02 -8.84 8.29
N ASP A 169 7.35 -9.33 7.23
CA ASP A 169 7.88 -10.43 6.40
C ASP A 169 9.22 -9.98 5.75
N GLU A 170 10.23 -9.73 6.54
CA GLU A 170 11.55 -10.15 6.22
C GLU A 170 11.48 -11.69 6.38
N GLU A 171 11.36 -12.41 5.25
CA GLU A 171 12.02 -13.70 5.19
C GLU A 171 13.34 -13.46 5.91
N ASP A 172 13.56 -14.11 7.04
CA ASP A 172 14.84 -14.10 7.72
C ASP A 172 15.90 -14.55 6.71
N ILE A 173 16.37 -13.59 5.91
CA ILE A 173 17.59 -13.78 5.15
C ILE A 173 18.63 -13.83 6.24
N ASP A 174 18.95 -15.05 6.66
CA ASP A 174 20.04 -15.33 7.57
C ASP A 174 21.17 -14.35 7.26
N MET A 175 21.71 -13.68 8.27
CA MET A 175 22.81 -12.70 8.11
C MET A 175 23.92 -13.25 7.22
N LEU A 176 24.14 -14.56 7.26
CA LEU A 176 25.00 -15.32 6.34
C LEU A 176 24.52 -15.25 4.89
N THR A 177 23.23 -15.41 4.62
CA THR A 177 22.66 -15.37 3.25
C THR A 177 22.71 -13.95 2.68
N ALA A 178 22.46 -12.93 3.49
CA ALA A 178 22.62 -11.53 3.09
C ALA A 178 24.08 -11.21 2.76
N LEU A 179 25.03 -11.73 3.55
CA LEU A 179 26.45 -11.54 3.34
C LEU A 179 26.93 -12.24 2.05
N PHE A 180 26.39 -13.41 1.73
CA PHE A 180 26.67 -14.11 0.47
C PHE A 180 26.08 -13.38 -0.75
N ILE A 181 24.88 -12.81 -0.65
CA ILE A 181 24.25 -12.04 -1.74
C ILE A 181 25.04 -10.76 -2.00
N VAL A 182 25.37 -9.99 -0.96
CA VAL A 182 26.16 -8.76 -1.07
C VAL A 182 27.58 -9.07 -1.55
N GLY A 183 28.23 -10.07 -0.99
CA GLY A 183 29.55 -10.53 -1.40
C GLY A 183 29.57 -11.03 -2.85
N GLY A 184 28.55 -11.79 -3.25
CA GLY A 184 28.37 -12.25 -4.64
C GLY A 184 28.17 -11.10 -5.63
N MET A 185 27.35 -10.09 -5.26
CA MET A 185 27.14 -8.88 -6.07
C MET A 185 28.43 -8.08 -6.25
N ILE A 186 29.19 -7.90 -5.16
CA ILE A 186 30.47 -7.19 -5.20
C ILE A 186 31.47 -7.95 -6.08
N CYS A 187 31.58 -9.27 -5.90
CA CYS A 187 32.46 -10.12 -6.71
C CYS A 187 32.07 -10.08 -8.20
N PHE A 188 30.77 -10.16 -8.50
CA PHE A 188 30.24 -10.04 -9.86
C PHE A 188 30.55 -8.68 -10.49
N PHE A 189 30.40 -7.59 -9.72
CA PHE A 189 30.73 -6.24 -10.16
C PHE A 189 32.22 -6.11 -10.49
N PHE A 190 33.11 -6.59 -9.61
CA PHE A 190 34.55 -6.58 -9.88
C PHE A 190 34.94 -7.46 -11.06
N LEU A 191 34.28 -8.63 -11.23
CA LEU A 191 34.48 -9.49 -12.39
C LEU A 191 34.07 -8.76 -13.69
N LEU A 192 32.93 -8.08 -13.68
CA LEU A 192 32.42 -7.32 -14.82
C LEU A 192 33.38 -6.16 -15.19
N VAL A 193 33.82 -5.39 -14.19
CA VAL A 193 34.83 -4.33 -14.38
C VAL A 193 36.13 -4.91 -14.91
N TYR A 194 36.59 -6.07 -14.39
CA TYR A 194 37.79 -6.75 -14.86
C TYR A 194 37.65 -7.19 -16.33
N VAL A 195 36.53 -7.82 -16.71
CA VAL A 195 36.25 -8.26 -18.07
C VAL A 195 36.20 -7.08 -19.04
N VAL A 196 35.49 -5.99 -18.66
CA VAL A 196 35.40 -4.77 -19.47
C VAL A 196 36.78 -4.13 -19.62
N ASN A 197 37.55 -3.96 -18.56
CA ASN A 197 38.92 -3.43 -18.62
C ASN A 197 39.84 -4.28 -19.46
N ARG A 198 39.73 -5.61 -19.36
CA ARG A 198 40.53 -6.54 -20.21
C ARG A 198 40.14 -6.43 -21.69
N ALA A 199 38.84 -6.32 -21.98
CA ALA A 199 38.34 -6.17 -23.36
C ALA A 199 38.76 -4.83 -23.99
N THR A 200 38.70 -3.73 -23.20
CA THR A 200 39.05 -2.39 -23.68
C THR A 200 40.55 -2.19 -23.88
N ARG A 201 41.39 -2.99 -23.23
CA ARG A 201 42.87 -2.91 -23.39
C ARG A 201 43.46 -3.87 -24.46
N LYS A 202 42.61 -4.62 -25.16
CA LYS A 202 43.07 -5.50 -26.27
C LYS A 202 43.47 -4.68 -27.48
N CYS A 203 44.64 -4.95 -27.99
CA CYS A 203 45.11 -4.36 -29.25
C CYS A 203 44.36 -4.98 -30.44
N LYS A 204 43.86 -4.11 -31.35
CA LYS A 204 43.10 -4.52 -32.53
C LYS A 204 43.94 -5.31 -33.54
N TYR A 205 45.28 -5.14 -33.49
CA TYR A 205 46.23 -5.76 -34.46
C TYR A 205 46.86 -7.07 -33.97
N CYS A 206 47.20 -7.18 -32.70
CA CYS A 206 47.88 -8.37 -32.18
C CYS A 206 47.06 -9.14 -31.12
N GLY A 207 45.86 -8.68 -30.76
CA GLY A 207 44.97 -9.35 -29.82
C GLY A 207 45.42 -9.34 -28.36
N LYS A 208 46.65 -8.88 -28.05
CA LYS A 208 47.19 -8.85 -26.69
C LYS A 208 46.70 -7.63 -25.89
N VAL A 209 46.58 -7.78 -24.56
CA VAL A 209 46.16 -6.73 -23.62
C VAL A 209 47.38 -5.89 -23.28
N ALA A 210 47.78 -4.98 -24.16
CA ALA A 210 49.02 -4.18 -24.02
C ALA A 210 48.85 -2.71 -24.49
N LEU A 211 47.62 -2.21 -24.60
CA LEU A 211 47.41 -0.82 -25.00
C LEU A 211 47.72 0.13 -23.84
N ARG A 212 48.56 1.15 -24.11
CA ARG A 212 48.91 2.24 -23.21
C ARG A 212 48.46 3.57 -23.80
N LEU A 213 47.90 4.44 -23.02
CA LEU A 213 47.54 5.78 -23.42
C LEU A 213 48.80 6.64 -23.56
N VAL A 214 48.93 7.32 -24.72
CA VAL A 214 50.06 8.20 -25.03
C VAL A 214 49.64 9.65 -24.99
N ASN A 215 48.51 9.97 -25.61
CA ASN A 215 47.98 11.35 -25.64
C ASN A 215 46.46 11.37 -25.59
N THR A 216 45.93 12.50 -25.12
CA THR A 216 44.49 12.77 -25.06
C THR A 216 44.21 14.19 -25.48
N ASP A 217 43.52 14.36 -26.60
CA ASP A 217 43.13 15.65 -27.13
C ASP A 217 41.62 15.81 -27.16
N THR A 218 41.14 17.00 -26.81
CA THR A 218 39.71 17.36 -26.93
C THR A 218 39.52 18.39 -28.03
N TYR A 219 38.56 18.14 -28.92
CA TYR A 219 38.25 19.07 -30.01
C TYR A 219 36.75 19.21 -30.23
N LYS A 220 36.34 20.32 -30.83
CA LYS A 220 34.94 20.59 -31.20
C LYS A 220 34.76 20.36 -32.70
N LYS A 221 33.71 19.64 -33.08
CA LYS A 221 33.31 19.45 -34.49
C LYS A 221 31.77 19.50 -34.56
N ASN A 222 31.24 20.33 -35.45
CA ASN A 222 29.80 20.52 -35.64
C ASN A 222 29.04 20.80 -34.34
N GLY A 223 29.59 21.66 -33.46
CA GLY A 223 28.98 22.03 -32.17
C GLY A 223 29.10 20.97 -31.05
N ARG A 224 29.58 19.76 -31.35
CA ARG A 224 29.79 18.68 -30.38
C ARG A 224 31.24 18.59 -29.93
N ARG A 225 31.45 18.18 -28.66
CA ARG A 225 32.79 17.98 -28.10
C ARG A 225 33.17 16.51 -28.21
N TYR A 226 34.40 16.27 -28.72
CA TYR A 226 34.96 14.94 -28.88
C TYR A 226 36.27 14.84 -28.12
N LYS A 227 36.51 13.67 -27.49
CA LYS A 227 37.75 13.29 -26.85
C LYS A 227 38.43 12.26 -27.73
N ARG A 228 39.66 12.55 -28.20
CA ARG A 228 40.51 11.63 -28.96
C ARG A 228 41.58 11.10 -28.01
N GLU A 229 41.64 9.78 -27.88
CA GLU A 229 42.65 9.07 -27.11
C GLU A 229 43.56 8.31 -28.07
N THR A 230 44.86 8.63 -28.06
CA THR A 230 45.87 7.93 -28.83
C THR A 230 46.57 6.90 -27.95
N LEU A 231 46.43 5.62 -28.32
CA LEU A 231 46.99 4.48 -27.58
C LEU A 231 48.08 3.81 -28.41
N ILE A 232 49.17 3.42 -27.76
CA ILE A 232 50.25 2.59 -28.36
C ILE A 232 50.19 1.19 -27.77
N CYS A 233 50.37 0.19 -28.59
CA CYS A 233 50.50 -1.20 -28.14
C CYS A 233 51.92 -1.50 -27.70
N GLY A 234 52.14 -1.85 -26.41
CA GLY A 234 53.47 -2.21 -25.89
C GLY A 234 54.05 -3.51 -26.46
N ASN A 235 53.26 -4.33 -27.23
CA ASN A 235 53.74 -5.55 -27.83
C ASN A 235 54.05 -5.42 -29.32
N CYS A 236 53.24 -4.70 -30.10
CA CYS A 236 53.44 -4.58 -31.55
C CYS A 236 53.78 -3.16 -32.03
N GLY A 237 53.86 -2.17 -31.12
CA GLY A 237 54.22 -0.78 -31.39
C GLY A 237 53.18 0.01 -32.21
N LYS A 238 52.08 -0.59 -32.66
CA LYS A 238 51.07 0.10 -33.47
C LYS A 238 50.22 1.07 -32.64
N LEU A 239 49.97 2.24 -33.23
CA LEU A 239 49.10 3.27 -32.69
C LEU A 239 47.63 2.95 -33.02
N THR A 240 46.74 3.21 -32.05
CA THR A 240 45.29 3.08 -32.21
C THR A 240 44.62 4.34 -31.65
N GLU A 241 43.76 4.95 -32.44
CA GLU A 241 43.00 6.12 -32.01
C GLU A 241 41.57 5.70 -31.60
N ARG A 242 41.09 6.26 -30.50
CA ARG A 242 39.69 6.16 -30.06
C ARG A 242 39.11 7.56 -29.96
N VAL A 243 37.95 7.75 -30.56
CA VAL A 243 37.21 9.03 -30.46
C VAL A 243 35.91 8.74 -29.73
N ARG A 244 35.62 9.54 -28.68
CA ARG A 244 34.35 9.52 -27.94
C ARG A 244 33.69 10.89 -28.04
N ASP A 245 32.38 10.88 -28.23
CA ASP A 245 31.54 12.07 -28.04
C ASP A 245 31.37 12.30 -26.55
N ILE A 246 31.69 13.49 -26.07
CA ILE A 246 31.58 13.91 -24.67
C ILE A 246 30.60 15.10 -24.51
N SER A 247 29.77 15.38 -25.52
CA SER A 247 28.82 16.48 -25.49
C SER A 247 27.71 16.30 -24.46
N ASP A 248 27.37 15.05 -24.09
CA ASP A 248 26.29 14.72 -23.16
C ASP A 248 26.78 14.44 -21.71
N ASP A 249 28.11 14.46 -21.47
CA ASP A 249 28.67 14.15 -20.14
C ASP A 249 28.41 15.23 -19.08
N ASP A 250 27.96 16.43 -19.47
CA ASP A 250 27.59 17.50 -18.52
C ASP A 250 26.22 17.25 -17.82
N SER A 251 25.43 16.29 -18.33
CA SER A 251 24.13 15.93 -17.71
C SER A 251 24.24 14.88 -16.59
N GLY A 252 25.35 14.12 -16.55
CA GLY A 252 25.58 13.06 -15.56
C GLY A 252 25.94 13.57 -14.15
N ALA A 253 26.57 14.76 -14.07
CA ALA A 253 26.94 15.35 -12.78
C ALA A 253 25.75 15.96 -12.03
N ALA A 254 24.67 16.32 -12.73
CA ALA A 254 23.45 16.85 -12.13
C ALA A 254 22.58 15.75 -11.48
N ALA A 255 22.63 14.52 -11.99
CA ALA A 255 21.83 13.39 -11.47
C ALA A 255 22.37 12.84 -10.14
N ALA A 256 23.68 12.90 -9.90
CA ALA A 256 24.27 12.48 -8.62
C ALA A 256 24.04 13.47 -7.48
N GLY A 257 23.82 14.76 -7.80
CA GLY A 257 23.52 15.81 -6.81
C GLY A 257 22.07 15.82 -6.33
N PHE A 258 21.13 15.24 -7.12
CA PHE A 258 19.71 15.31 -6.81
C PHE A 258 19.28 14.31 -5.73
N ILE A 259 20.02 13.20 -5.55
CA ILE A 259 19.70 12.16 -4.55
C ILE A 259 20.16 12.58 -3.14
N ALA A 260 21.17 13.44 -3.02
CA ALA A 260 21.67 13.92 -1.72
C ALA A 260 20.92 15.14 -1.18
N GLY A 261 20.18 15.87 -2.02
CA GLY A 261 19.51 17.13 -1.64
C GLY A 261 18.07 17.00 -1.16
N SER A 262 17.41 15.87 -1.38
CA SER A 262 15.97 15.69 -1.05
C SER A 262 15.69 15.18 0.37
N MET A 263 16.71 14.92 1.19
CA MET A 263 16.54 14.45 2.58
C MET A 263 16.59 15.56 3.66
N LEU A 264 16.85 16.83 3.28
CA LEU A 264 16.99 17.94 4.24
C LEU A 264 16.26 19.21 3.78
N GLY A 265 14.95 19.14 3.67
CA GLY A 265 14.17 20.30 3.32
C GLY A 265 12.72 20.18 3.74
N GLY A 266 12.45 20.31 5.04
CA GLY A 266 11.11 20.57 5.55
C GLY A 266 10.67 22.00 5.17
N GLY A 267 9.52 22.13 4.51
CA GLY A 267 8.96 23.41 4.10
C GLY A 267 7.45 23.34 3.99
N ARG A 268 6.78 23.87 5.00
CA ARG A 268 5.35 24.15 5.12
C ARG A 268 4.79 24.89 3.90
N ARG A 269 3.59 24.51 3.47
CA ARG A 269 2.49 25.34 2.95
C ARG A 269 1.28 24.43 2.87
N GLY A 270 0.20 24.58 3.63
CA GLY A 270 -0.65 25.70 3.78
C GLY A 270 -1.58 25.83 2.58
N GLY A 271 -2.77 25.13 2.61
CA GLY A 271 -3.82 25.32 1.64
C GLY A 271 -5.11 24.73 2.24
N GLY A 272 -5.87 25.56 2.97
CA GLY A 272 -7.19 25.23 3.45
C GLY A 272 -8.17 25.21 2.31
N PHE A 273 -9.03 24.20 2.27
CA PHE A 273 -10.33 24.26 1.64
C PHE A 273 -11.38 24.03 2.72
N GLY A 274 -11.96 25.14 3.19
CA GLY A 274 -13.19 25.13 3.95
C GLY A 274 -14.35 24.80 3.03
N GLY A 275 -15.15 23.84 3.42
CA GLY A 275 -16.41 23.53 2.84
C GLY A 275 -17.32 23.03 3.95
N GLY A 276 -17.99 23.96 4.66
CA GLY A 276 -18.99 23.65 5.65
C GLY A 276 -20.22 23.01 5.00
N GLY A 277 -20.57 21.83 5.47
CA GLY A 277 -21.86 21.20 5.28
C GLY A 277 -22.20 20.51 6.58
N GLY A 278 -22.86 21.24 7.47
CA GLY A 278 -23.37 20.68 8.71
C GLY A 278 -24.47 19.71 8.42
N PHE A 279 -24.19 18.42 8.49
CA PHE A 279 -25.23 17.40 8.70
C PHE A 279 -25.23 17.06 10.18
N SER A 280 -26.35 17.37 10.81
CA SER A 280 -26.62 17.01 12.21
C SER A 280 -26.60 15.49 12.31
N GLY A 281 -25.53 15.01 12.94
CA GLY A 281 -25.12 13.64 12.93
C GLY A 281 -26.10 12.67 13.53
N GLY A 282 -25.96 11.47 13.07
CA GLY A 282 -26.44 10.30 13.73
C GLY A 282 -25.77 10.10 15.10
N SER A 283 -26.20 9.10 15.83
CA SER A 283 -25.77 8.74 17.19
C SER A 283 -24.27 8.38 17.34
N TRP A 284 -23.49 8.44 16.29
CA TRP A 284 -22.08 8.07 16.23
C TRP A 284 -21.08 9.20 16.55
N GLY A 285 -21.54 10.35 16.94
CA GLY A 285 -20.66 11.40 17.44
C GLY A 285 -20.06 12.36 16.39
N GLY A 286 -20.18 12.11 15.08
CA GLY A 286 -19.87 13.08 14.03
C GLY A 286 -18.38 13.16 13.65
N GLY A 287 -17.68 12.03 13.56
CA GLY A 287 -16.29 11.93 13.11
C GLY A 287 -16.09 12.17 11.62
N THR A 288 -14.84 12.41 11.23
CA THR A 288 -14.39 12.60 9.85
C THR A 288 -13.36 11.53 9.47
N THR A 289 -13.20 11.30 8.19
CA THR A 289 -12.17 10.44 7.61
C THR A 289 -11.59 11.11 6.36
N SER A 290 -10.29 11.04 6.19
CA SER A 290 -9.57 11.45 4.98
C SER A 290 -9.57 10.35 3.91
N GLY A 291 -10.20 9.18 4.20
CA GLY A 291 -10.30 8.05 3.30
C GLY A 291 -9.31 6.92 3.59
N GLY A 292 -8.63 6.97 4.74
CA GLY A 292 -7.74 5.89 5.20
C GLY A 292 -8.47 4.55 5.34
N GLY A 293 -7.69 3.47 5.30
CA GLY A 293 -8.18 2.09 5.40
C GLY A 293 -7.73 1.20 4.23
N ALA A 294 -8.22 -0.01 4.20
CA ALA A 294 -7.89 -0.96 3.16
C ALA A 294 -9.09 -1.80 2.75
N SER A 295 -9.03 -2.38 1.56
CA SER A 295 -10.02 -3.33 1.05
C SER A 295 -9.36 -4.63 0.59
N GLY A 296 -10.11 -5.72 0.65
CA GLY A 296 -9.71 -7.02 0.14
C GLY A 296 -10.89 -7.78 -0.44
N GLY A 297 -10.58 -8.79 -1.25
CA GLY A 297 -11.57 -9.68 -1.88
C GLY A 297 -11.12 -11.13 -1.83
N TRP A 298 -12.04 -12.07 -2.05
CA TRP A 298 -11.79 -13.52 -1.99
C TRP A 298 -12.58 -14.30 -3.04
#